data_f206a3f5e8a61c9b500d9ef2c405042a
#
_entry.id   f206a3f5e8a61c9b500d9ef2c405042a
#
_cell.length_a   1.000
_cell.length_b   1.000
_cell.length_c   1.000
_cell.angle_alpha   90.00
_cell.angle_beta   90.00
_cell.angle_gamma   90.00
#
_symmetry.space_group_name_H-M   'P 1'
#
loop_
_entity.id
_entity.type
_entity.pdbx_description
1 polymer ?
#
loop_
_entity_poly.entity_id
_entity_poly.type
_entity_poly.pdbx_seq_one_letter_code
_entity_poly.pdbx_strand_id
1 'polypeptide(L)'
;MRLNGMTAVVTGGASGMGESMVYALAKEGASIVVVDRNVDGANAVAANVGKKGGKAICVKADVQSTQDLDIMANKAMDTFGRINILVNNAGARVIKGFLEHTKKDWDTMLSINLSGPFYCSQAIVPKMMISGGGSIINVCSIASYMGRPNRCAYVAAKSGLLGLTRTMAIDLAPKNIRVNGISPGMIASPFNQRFSEGEETGSAWANDNLVGRWGKPEDINGAVVFLASDESSF
;
A
#
# COMPACT_ATOMS: atom_id res chain seq x y z
N MET A 1 -12.51 -14.03 -12.86
CA MET A 1 -11.41 -13.58 -11.96
C MET A 1 -10.46 -12.75 -12.80
N ARG A 2 -10.40 -11.44 -12.52
CA ARG A 2 -9.65 -10.44 -13.29
C ARG A 2 -8.13 -10.54 -13.19
N LEU A 3 -7.63 -11.22 -12.14
CA LEU A 3 -6.20 -11.31 -11.81
C LEU A 3 -5.69 -12.77 -11.84
N ASN A 4 -6.39 -13.65 -12.53
CA ASN A 4 -6.02 -15.06 -12.59
C ASN A 4 -4.60 -15.25 -13.17
N GLY A 5 -3.76 -16.01 -12.48
CA GLY A 5 -2.36 -16.24 -12.89
C GLY A 5 -1.40 -15.09 -12.60
N MET A 6 -1.85 -13.98 -12.01
CA MET A 6 -1.00 -12.87 -11.58
C MET A 6 -0.50 -13.09 -10.15
N THR A 7 0.62 -12.45 -9.81
CA THR A 7 1.15 -12.40 -8.44
C THR A 7 1.20 -10.95 -7.96
N ALA A 8 0.63 -10.70 -6.78
CA ALA A 8 0.59 -9.41 -6.14
C ALA A 8 1.44 -9.39 -4.86
N VAL A 9 2.30 -8.39 -4.73
CA VAL A 9 3.05 -8.07 -3.51
C VAL A 9 2.34 -6.91 -2.82
N VAL A 10 1.95 -7.06 -1.55
CA VAL A 10 1.25 -6.04 -0.77
C VAL A 10 2.04 -5.74 0.50
N THR A 11 2.61 -4.52 0.59
CA THR A 11 3.32 -4.07 1.80
C THR A 11 2.34 -3.53 2.85
N GLY A 12 2.64 -3.76 4.14
CA GLY A 12 1.70 -3.44 5.23
C GLY A 12 0.43 -4.29 5.15
N GLY A 13 0.58 -5.55 4.72
CA GLY A 13 -0.53 -6.46 4.43
C GLY A 13 -1.13 -7.18 5.65
N ALA A 14 -0.57 -6.99 6.85
CA ALA A 14 -1.00 -7.71 8.06
C ALA A 14 -2.26 -7.16 8.71
N SER A 15 -2.74 -5.97 8.32
CA SER A 15 -3.91 -5.34 8.95
C SER A 15 -4.55 -4.25 8.08
N GLY A 16 -5.76 -3.84 8.46
CA GLY A 16 -6.43 -2.65 7.94
C GLY A 16 -6.64 -2.66 6.42
N MET A 17 -6.27 -1.56 5.75
CA MET A 17 -6.42 -1.46 4.30
C MET A 17 -5.57 -2.50 3.55
N GLY A 18 -4.34 -2.76 4.02
CA GLY A 18 -3.46 -3.76 3.40
C GLY A 18 -4.05 -5.15 3.41
N GLU A 19 -4.55 -5.59 4.55
CA GLU A 19 -5.25 -6.87 4.69
C GLU A 19 -6.49 -6.95 3.79
N SER A 20 -7.30 -5.89 3.76
CA SER A 20 -8.50 -5.83 2.91
C SER A 20 -8.14 -5.94 1.42
N MET A 21 -7.08 -5.24 0.98
CA MET A 21 -6.58 -5.32 -0.39
C MET A 21 -6.04 -6.72 -0.72
N VAL A 22 -5.35 -7.38 0.22
CA VAL A 22 -4.90 -8.78 0.07
C VAL A 22 -6.08 -9.68 -0.24
N TYR A 23 -7.15 -9.60 0.55
CA TYR A 23 -8.34 -10.44 0.30
C TYR A 23 -9.04 -10.11 -1.01
N ALA A 24 -9.10 -8.84 -1.39
CA ALA A 24 -9.72 -8.43 -2.64
C ALA A 24 -8.96 -8.94 -3.88
N LEU A 25 -7.62 -8.80 -3.88
CA LEU A 25 -6.77 -9.29 -4.96
C LEU A 25 -6.80 -10.83 -5.05
N ALA A 26 -6.75 -11.53 -3.90
CA ALA A 26 -6.85 -12.98 -3.86
C ALA A 26 -8.21 -13.50 -4.37
N LYS A 27 -9.32 -12.82 -4.04
CA LYS A 27 -10.66 -13.14 -4.53
C LYS A 27 -10.76 -13.06 -6.06
N GLU A 28 -9.96 -12.17 -6.67
CA GLU A 28 -9.87 -12.04 -8.13
C GLU A 28 -8.85 -12.98 -8.78
N GLY A 29 -8.27 -13.91 -8.01
CA GLY A 29 -7.42 -14.98 -8.52
C GLY A 29 -5.91 -14.72 -8.47
N ALA A 30 -5.47 -13.59 -7.88
CA ALA A 30 -4.04 -13.35 -7.71
C ALA A 30 -3.43 -14.27 -6.63
N SER A 31 -2.19 -14.72 -6.85
CA SER A 31 -1.32 -15.23 -5.80
C SER A 31 -0.76 -14.05 -4.99
N ILE A 32 -0.71 -14.15 -3.67
CA ILE A 32 -0.40 -12.99 -2.81
C ILE A 32 0.90 -13.20 -2.03
N VAL A 33 1.73 -12.17 -2.03
CA VAL A 33 2.85 -12.03 -1.09
C VAL A 33 2.45 -10.97 -0.07
N VAL A 34 2.11 -11.42 1.14
CA VAL A 34 1.74 -10.54 2.27
C VAL A 34 3.01 -10.10 2.96
N VAL A 35 3.35 -8.82 2.85
CA VAL A 35 4.60 -8.26 3.36
C VAL A 35 4.30 -7.36 4.57
N ASP A 36 4.89 -7.67 5.71
CA ASP A 36 4.76 -6.85 6.92
C ASP A 36 5.92 -7.11 7.90
N ARG A 37 6.14 -6.18 8.81
CA ARG A 37 7.00 -6.37 9.99
C ARG A 37 6.33 -7.25 11.05
N ASN A 38 5.00 -7.18 11.13
CA ASN A 38 4.18 -8.04 11.97
C ASN A 38 3.98 -9.40 11.29
N VAL A 39 4.90 -10.33 11.58
CA VAL A 39 4.92 -11.67 10.96
C VAL A 39 3.68 -12.48 11.32
N ASP A 40 3.22 -12.39 12.57
CA ASP A 40 2.08 -13.17 13.05
C ASP A 40 0.79 -12.74 12.35
N GLY A 41 0.56 -11.41 12.24
CA GLY A 41 -0.55 -10.87 11.48
C GLY A 41 -0.49 -11.23 10.00
N ALA A 42 0.68 -11.11 9.36
CA ALA A 42 0.85 -11.45 7.95
C ALA A 42 0.64 -12.95 7.68
N ASN A 43 1.10 -13.82 8.58
CA ASN A 43 0.84 -15.28 8.51
C ASN A 43 -0.65 -15.59 8.66
N ALA A 44 -1.35 -14.93 9.59
CA ALA A 44 -2.79 -15.11 9.77
C ALA A 44 -3.57 -14.71 8.50
N VAL A 45 -3.20 -13.57 7.88
CA VAL A 45 -3.81 -13.11 6.62
C VAL A 45 -3.52 -14.11 5.49
N ALA A 46 -2.29 -14.56 5.33
CA ALA A 46 -1.92 -15.54 4.30
C ALA A 46 -2.67 -16.89 4.50
N ALA A 47 -2.77 -17.37 5.74
CA ALA A 47 -3.52 -18.58 6.08
C ALA A 47 -5.03 -18.43 5.75
N ASN A 48 -5.61 -17.25 6.01
CA ASN A 48 -7.01 -16.97 5.69
C ASN A 48 -7.27 -16.93 4.17
N VAL A 49 -6.32 -16.44 3.37
CA VAL A 49 -6.37 -16.55 1.90
C VAL A 49 -6.39 -18.03 1.50
N GLY A 50 -5.49 -18.85 2.09
CA GLY A 50 -5.43 -20.29 1.81
C GLY A 50 -6.73 -21.03 2.17
N LYS A 51 -7.34 -20.73 3.32
CA LYS A 51 -8.65 -21.30 3.74
C LYS A 51 -9.77 -21.01 2.75
N LYS A 52 -9.66 -19.92 1.97
CA LYS A 52 -10.62 -19.54 0.93
C LYS A 52 -10.25 -20.05 -0.47
N GLY A 53 -9.26 -20.97 -0.55
CA GLY A 53 -8.82 -21.58 -1.80
C GLY A 53 -7.83 -20.74 -2.62
N GLY A 54 -7.38 -19.59 -2.10
CA GLY A 54 -6.36 -18.75 -2.73
C GLY A 54 -4.94 -19.23 -2.40
N LYS A 55 -3.94 -18.59 -3.01
CA LYS A 55 -2.52 -18.83 -2.76
C LYS A 55 -1.90 -17.60 -2.12
N ALA A 56 -1.27 -17.75 -0.97
CA ALA A 56 -0.55 -16.66 -0.32
C ALA A 56 0.63 -17.15 0.48
N ILE A 57 1.67 -16.32 0.55
CA ILE A 57 2.81 -16.47 1.47
C ILE A 57 2.98 -15.21 2.29
N CYS A 58 3.53 -15.35 3.50
CA CYS A 58 4.01 -14.25 4.31
C CYS A 58 5.51 -14.04 4.05
N VAL A 59 5.92 -12.78 3.94
CA VAL A 59 7.34 -12.39 3.95
C VAL A 59 7.53 -11.27 4.98
N LYS A 60 8.40 -11.50 5.97
CA LYS A 60 8.81 -10.45 6.90
C LYS A 60 9.71 -9.47 6.15
N ALA A 61 9.36 -8.20 6.14
CA ALA A 61 10.23 -7.15 5.64
C ALA A 61 9.90 -5.79 6.29
N ASP A 62 10.94 -5.00 6.55
CA ASP A 62 10.81 -3.56 6.82
C ASP A 62 11.07 -2.81 5.51
N VAL A 63 10.10 -1.98 5.09
CA VAL A 63 10.23 -1.18 3.86
C VAL A 63 11.39 -0.16 3.93
N GLN A 64 12.00 0.03 5.08
CA GLN A 64 13.18 0.86 5.28
C GLN A 64 14.49 0.10 5.01
N SER A 65 14.44 -1.24 4.91
CA SER A 65 15.61 -2.10 4.70
C SER A 65 15.66 -2.60 3.25
N THR A 66 16.60 -2.09 2.46
CA THR A 66 16.77 -2.54 1.07
C THR A 66 17.09 -4.03 1.00
N GLN A 67 17.84 -4.57 1.98
CA GLN A 67 18.14 -6.00 2.06
C GLN A 67 16.85 -6.83 2.24
N ASP A 68 15.94 -6.41 3.12
CA ASP A 68 14.65 -7.10 3.31
C ASP A 68 13.83 -7.07 2.02
N LEU A 69 13.88 -5.95 1.28
CA LEU A 69 13.13 -5.79 0.03
C LEU A 69 13.67 -6.67 -1.10
N ASP A 70 14.99 -6.86 -1.17
CA ASP A 70 15.61 -7.80 -2.12
C ASP A 70 15.23 -9.24 -1.79
N ILE A 71 15.26 -9.61 -0.50
CA ILE A 71 14.81 -10.94 -0.03
C ILE A 71 13.33 -11.14 -0.37
N MET A 72 12.49 -10.15 -0.12
CA MET A 72 11.06 -10.17 -0.47
C MET A 72 10.83 -10.41 -1.96
N ALA A 73 11.51 -9.66 -2.82
CA ALA A 73 11.37 -9.76 -4.27
C ALA A 73 11.81 -11.15 -4.79
N ASN A 74 12.94 -11.66 -4.30
CA ASN A 74 13.43 -12.99 -4.66
C ASN A 74 12.48 -14.08 -4.17
N LYS A 75 12.01 -14.02 -2.90
CA LYS A 75 11.07 -15.00 -2.34
C LYS A 75 9.76 -15.06 -3.12
N ALA A 76 9.25 -13.91 -3.59
CA ALA A 76 8.06 -13.84 -4.43
C ALA A 76 8.29 -14.56 -5.77
N MET A 77 9.43 -14.30 -6.42
CA MET A 77 9.81 -14.97 -7.68
C MET A 77 10.02 -16.47 -7.50
N ASP A 78 10.75 -16.89 -6.47
CA ASP A 78 11.02 -18.31 -6.18
C ASP A 78 9.73 -19.09 -5.93
N THR A 79 8.73 -18.44 -5.30
CA THR A 79 7.48 -19.12 -4.94
C THR A 79 6.46 -19.16 -6.08
N PHE A 80 6.33 -18.06 -6.83
CA PHE A 80 5.25 -17.90 -7.81
C PHE A 80 5.73 -17.72 -9.25
N GLY A 81 7.05 -17.58 -9.48
CA GLY A 81 7.67 -17.47 -10.80
C GLY A 81 7.48 -16.12 -11.49
N ARG A 82 6.70 -15.21 -10.90
CA ARG A 82 6.40 -13.89 -11.48
C ARG A 82 5.95 -12.89 -10.43
N ILE A 83 6.04 -11.60 -10.78
CA ILE A 83 5.43 -10.49 -10.04
C ILE A 83 4.78 -9.56 -11.06
N ASN A 84 3.47 -9.34 -10.94
CA ASN A 84 2.70 -8.50 -11.86
C ASN A 84 2.13 -7.26 -11.17
N ILE A 85 1.95 -7.30 -9.84
CA ILE A 85 1.29 -6.24 -9.09
C ILE A 85 2.14 -5.93 -7.85
N LEU A 86 2.41 -4.64 -7.62
CA LEU A 86 2.96 -4.12 -6.36
C LEU A 86 1.99 -3.12 -5.76
N VAL A 87 1.57 -3.34 -4.51
CA VAL A 87 0.82 -2.37 -3.73
C VAL A 87 1.71 -1.84 -2.60
N ASN A 88 2.20 -0.63 -2.76
CA ASN A 88 2.93 0.12 -1.74
C ASN A 88 1.93 0.74 -0.76
N ASN A 89 1.53 -0.04 0.25
CA ASN A 89 0.55 0.36 1.25
C ASN A 89 1.17 0.61 2.63
N ALA A 90 2.31 -0.01 2.95
CA ALA A 90 2.98 0.23 4.24
C ALA A 90 3.13 1.73 4.51
N GLY A 91 2.76 2.16 5.72
CA GLY A 91 2.80 3.56 6.09
C GLY A 91 2.76 3.77 7.60
N ALA A 92 3.21 4.94 8.02
CA ALA A 92 3.16 5.38 9.41
C ALA A 92 2.76 6.85 9.49
N ARG A 93 2.34 7.30 10.68
CA ARG A 93 1.98 8.69 10.92
C ARG A 93 2.40 9.15 12.30
N VAL A 94 3.02 10.31 12.35
CA VAL A 94 3.25 11.09 13.58
C VAL A 94 2.32 12.30 13.59
N ILE A 95 1.71 12.58 14.73
CA ILE A 95 0.84 13.74 14.92
C ILE A 95 1.42 14.58 16.06
N LYS A 96 2.03 15.70 15.68
CA LYS A 96 2.68 16.67 16.55
C LYS A 96 2.58 18.06 15.95
N GLY A 97 2.59 19.11 16.76
CA GLY A 97 2.75 20.48 16.29
C GLY A 97 4.03 20.68 15.49
N PHE A 98 4.07 21.69 14.64
CA PHE A 98 5.23 21.93 13.75
C PHE A 98 6.55 22.01 14.53
N LEU A 99 6.57 22.75 15.64
CA LEU A 99 7.78 22.94 16.46
C LEU A 99 8.12 21.71 17.34
N GLU A 100 7.21 20.78 17.48
CA GLU A 100 7.38 19.57 18.29
C GLU A 100 7.95 18.39 17.48
N HIS A 101 7.98 18.51 16.14
CA HIS A 101 8.57 17.49 15.28
C HIS A 101 10.08 17.42 15.50
N THR A 102 10.56 16.26 15.90
CA THR A 102 11.99 15.99 15.96
C THR A 102 12.55 15.60 14.60
N LYS A 103 13.88 15.67 14.44
CA LYS A 103 14.56 15.13 13.25
C LYS A 103 14.19 13.65 13.02
N LYS A 104 14.12 12.86 14.11
CA LYS A 104 13.73 11.45 14.04
C LYS A 104 12.30 11.27 13.50
N ASP A 105 11.36 12.08 13.94
CA ASP A 105 9.97 12.03 13.42
C ASP A 105 9.94 12.30 11.92
N TRP A 106 10.67 13.33 11.48
CA TRP A 106 10.79 13.71 10.08
C TRP A 106 11.40 12.59 9.25
N ASP A 107 12.59 12.11 9.63
CA ASP A 107 13.30 11.06 8.91
C ASP A 107 12.49 9.77 8.82
N THR A 108 11.82 9.40 9.91
CA THR A 108 10.96 8.19 9.94
C THR A 108 9.78 8.33 8.99
N MET A 109 9.13 9.49 8.94
CA MET A 109 7.98 9.70 8.04
C MET A 109 8.40 9.65 6.57
N LEU A 110 9.51 10.28 6.21
CA LEU A 110 10.05 10.20 4.86
C LEU A 110 10.51 8.79 4.51
N SER A 111 11.22 8.14 5.41
CA SER A 111 11.74 6.79 5.19
C SER A 111 10.63 5.77 4.91
N ILE A 112 9.56 5.76 5.71
CA ILE A 112 8.48 4.77 5.54
C ILE A 112 7.54 5.15 4.39
N ASN A 113 7.10 6.42 4.30
CA ASN A 113 6.00 6.80 3.41
C ASN A 113 6.44 7.26 2.02
N LEU A 114 7.75 7.52 1.80
CA LEU A 114 8.30 7.98 0.53
C LEU A 114 9.44 7.08 0.05
N SER A 115 10.52 6.96 0.83
CA SER A 115 11.68 6.15 0.45
C SER A 115 11.33 4.66 0.38
N GLY A 116 10.49 4.15 1.29
CA GLY A 116 10.02 2.77 1.28
C GLY A 116 9.34 2.36 -0.04
N PRO A 117 8.29 3.05 -0.51
CA PRO A 117 7.70 2.82 -1.83
C PRO A 117 8.71 2.90 -2.99
N PHE A 118 9.66 3.83 -2.93
CA PHE A 118 10.72 3.95 -3.93
C PHE A 118 11.60 2.70 -3.96
N TYR A 119 12.14 2.28 -2.82
CA TYR A 119 13.02 1.10 -2.74
C TYR A 119 12.26 -0.21 -3.01
N CYS A 120 11.02 -0.35 -2.53
CA CYS A 120 10.16 -1.49 -2.91
C CYS A 120 10.02 -1.58 -4.42
N SER A 121 9.77 -0.45 -5.08
CA SER A 121 9.63 -0.43 -6.54
C SER A 121 10.96 -0.75 -7.22
N GLN A 122 12.10 -0.26 -6.74
CA GLN A 122 13.41 -0.61 -7.29
C GLN A 122 13.71 -2.11 -7.19
N ALA A 123 13.36 -2.77 -6.09
CA ALA A 123 13.55 -4.22 -5.92
C ALA A 123 12.61 -5.05 -6.84
N ILE A 124 11.38 -4.56 -7.05
CA ILE A 124 10.32 -5.30 -7.75
C ILE A 124 10.33 -5.06 -9.28
N VAL A 125 10.63 -3.86 -9.76
CA VAL A 125 10.57 -3.50 -11.19
C VAL A 125 11.39 -4.43 -12.08
N PRO A 126 12.64 -4.82 -11.76
CA PRO A 126 13.38 -5.80 -12.58
C PRO A 126 12.65 -7.14 -12.69
N LYS A 127 11.97 -7.58 -11.65
CA LYS A 127 11.20 -8.84 -11.63
C LYS A 127 9.90 -8.71 -12.44
N MET A 128 9.24 -7.54 -12.38
CA MET A 128 8.09 -7.24 -13.24
C MET A 128 8.47 -7.25 -14.73
N MET A 129 9.63 -6.67 -15.09
CA MET A 129 10.10 -6.68 -16.48
C MET A 129 10.30 -8.10 -16.99
N ILE A 130 10.86 -9.01 -16.19
CA ILE A 130 10.99 -10.44 -16.51
C ILE A 130 9.61 -11.08 -16.68
N SER A 131 8.61 -10.62 -15.93
CA SER A 131 7.23 -11.12 -15.97
C SER A 131 6.39 -10.54 -17.12
N GLY A 132 6.96 -9.65 -17.96
CA GLY A 132 6.29 -9.03 -19.10
C GLY A 132 5.62 -7.68 -18.80
N GLY A 133 5.85 -7.08 -17.63
CA GLY A 133 5.26 -5.84 -17.20
C GLY A 133 4.36 -5.98 -15.98
N GLY A 134 3.53 -4.96 -15.70
CA GLY A 134 2.65 -5.03 -14.54
C GLY A 134 2.05 -3.70 -14.08
N SER A 135 1.58 -3.66 -12.84
CA SER A 135 0.96 -2.49 -12.22
C SER A 135 1.54 -2.21 -10.84
N ILE A 136 1.96 -0.98 -10.60
CA ILE A 136 2.36 -0.47 -9.30
C ILE A 136 1.27 0.48 -8.78
N ILE A 137 0.80 0.25 -7.57
CA ILE A 137 -0.23 1.04 -6.92
C ILE A 137 0.35 1.63 -5.64
N ASN A 138 0.53 2.94 -5.60
CA ASN A 138 1.00 3.66 -4.44
C ASN A 138 -0.18 4.16 -3.61
N VAL A 139 -0.26 3.76 -2.34
CA VAL A 139 -1.27 4.28 -1.41
C VAL A 139 -0.79 5.64 -0.90
N CYS A 140 -1.21 6.68 -1.60
CA CYS A 140 -1.04 8.09 -1.25
C CYS A 140 -2.00 8.48 -0.11
N SER A 141 -2.55 9.68 -0.14
CA SER A 141 -3.53 10.20 0.82
C SER A 141 -4.20 11.45 0.24
N ILE A 142 -5.39 11.81 0.71
CA ILE A 142 -5.90 13.18 0.51
C ILE A 142 -4.91 14.23 1.03
N ALA A 143 -4.09 13.90 2.02
CA ALA A 143 -2.99 14.73 2.51
C ALA A 143 -1.88 14.98 1.47
N SER A 144 -1.89 14.30 0.33
CA SER A 144 -1.00 14.59 -0.80
C SER A 144 -1.39 15.86 -1.55
N TYR A 145 -2.60 16.35 -1.36
CA TYR A 145 -3.18 17.50 -2.07
C TYR A 145 -3.52 18.66 -1.16
N MET A 146 -3.57 18.45 0.15
CA MET A 146 -3.98 19.45 1.11
C MET A 146 -3.19 19.35 2.42
N GLY A 147 -2.98 20.49 3.09
CA GLY A 147 -2.41 20.52 4.43
C GLY A 147 -3.35 19.89 5.46
N ARG A 148 -2.76 19.32 6.51
CA ARG A 148 -3.49 18.82 7.69
C ARG A 148 -2.78 19.26 8.95
N PRO A 149 -3.48 19.79 9.96
CA PRO A 149 -2.87 20.21 11.22
C PRO A 149 -2.04 19.08 11.84
N ASN A 150 -0.91 19.44 12.43
CA ASN A 150 -0.05 18.55 13.22
C ASN A 150 0.49 17.32 12.47
N ARG A 151 0.66 17.40 11.13
CA ARG A 151 1.10 16.29 10.28
C ARG A 151 2.12 16.68 9.21
N CYS A 152 2.97 17.69 9.48
CA CYS A 152 3.84 18.27 8.46
C CYS A 152 4.74 17.22 7.77
N ALA A 153 5.41 16.35 8.51
CA ALA A 153 6.28 15.31 7.95
C ALA A 153 5.49 14.26 7.13
N TYR A 154 4.29 13.87 7.61
CA TYR A 154 3.43 12.94 6.88
C TYR A 154 2.90 13.56 5.58
N VAL A 155 2.43 14.82 5.63
CA VAL A 155 1.95 15.55 4.44
C VAL A 155 3.08 15.68 3.42
N ALA A 156 4.28 16.08 3.84
CA ALA A 156 5.44 16.20 2.97
C ALA A 156 5.77 14.86 2.28
N ALA A 157 5.80 13.75 3.05
CA ALA A 157 6.08 12.42 2.51
C ALA A 157 5.03 11.96 1.51
N LYS A 158 3.73 12.14 1.80
CA LYS A 158 2.63 11.72 0.91
C LYS A 158 2.52 12.61 -0.33
N SER A 159 2.83 13.90 -0.23
CA SER A 159 2.96 14.80 -1.40
C SER A 159 4.13 14.38 -2.29
N GLY A 160 5.27 14.03 -1.68
CA GLY A 160 6.43 13.48 -2.38
C GLY A 160 6.11 12.16 -3.09
N LEU A 161 5.35 11.26 -2.44
CA LEU A 161 4.92 9.99 -3.04
C LEU A 161 4.02 10.21 -4.26
N LEU A 162 3.15 11.22 -4.23
CA LEU A 162 2.34 11.58 -5.40
C LEU A 162 3.21 12.07 -6.55
N GLY A 163 4.23 12.89 -6.28
CA GLY A 163 5.22 13.32 -7.26
C GLY A 163 6.00 12.14 -7.83
N LEU A 164 6.50 11.26 -6.96
CA LEU A 164 7.20 10.02 -7.34
C LEU A 164 6.32 9.13 -8.23
N THR A 165 5.04 8.96 -7.90
CA THR A 165 4.09 8.17 -8.69
C THR A 165 4.00 8.65 -10.13
N ARG A 166 3.92 9.97 -10.34
CA ARG A 166 3.85 10.59 -11.68
C ARG A 166 5.12 10.33 -12.49
N THR A 167 6.28 10.55 -11.88
CA THR A 167 7.57 10.31 -12.56
C THR A 167 7.77 8.84 -12.88
N MET A 168 7.50 7.95 -11.93
CA MET A 168 7.59 6.51 -12.17
C MET A 168 6.66 6.05 -13.31
N ALA A 169 5.47 6.64 -13.44
CA ALA A 169 4.55 6.31 -14.54
C ALA A 169 5.18 6.62 -15.91
N ILE A 170 5.88 7.74 -16.02
CA ILE A 170 6.57 8.13 -17.27
C ILE A 170 7.77 7.19 -17.54
N ASP A 171 8.61 6.97 -16.54
CA ASP A 171 9.86 6.22 -16.67
C ASP A 171 9.63 4.72 -16.94
N LEU A 172 8.52 4.17 -16.42
CA LEU A 172 8.23 2.73 -16.50
C LEU A 172 7.21 2.36 -17.58
N ALA A 173 6.52 3.31 -18.18
CA ALA A 173 5.62 3.05 -19.32
C ALA A 173 6.31 2.31 -20.49
N PRO A 174 7.55 2.66 -20.91
CA PRO A 174 8.26 1.91 -21.97
C PRO A 174 8.59 0.46 -21.58
N LYS A 175 8.46 0.11 -20.30
CA LYS A 175 8.69 -1.24 -19.75
C LYS A 175 7.39 -2.01 -19.53
N ASN A 176 6.27 -1.52 -20.08
CA ASN A 176 4.94 -2.10 -19.90
C ASN A 176 4.53 -2.19 -18.41
N ILE A 177 4.92 -1.19 -17.60
CA ILE A 177 4.56 -1.10 -16.19
C ILE A 177 3.77 0.19 -15.97
N ARG A 178 2.53 0.06 -15.56
CA ARG A 178 1.67 1.18 -15.17
C ARG A 178 1.93 1.55 -13.71
N VAL A 179 1.91 2.83 -13.39
CA VAL A 179 2.06 3.31 -12.00
C VAL A 179 0.95 4.28 -11.69
N ASN A 180 0.16 3.96 -10.67
CA ASN A 180 -0.97 4.75 -10.25
C ASN A 180 -0.96 5.02 -8.75
N GLY A 181 -1.67 6.07 -8.31
CA GLY A 181 -1.85 6.42 -6.91
C GLY A 181 -3.32 6.33 -6.49
N ILE A 182 -3.55 5.77 -5.31
CA ILE A 182 -4.84 5.86 -4.64
C ILE A 182 -4.68 6.81 -3.47
N SER A 183 -5.61 7.77 -3.32
CA SER A 183 -5.58 8.77 -2.25
C SER A 183 -6.79 8.62 -1.32
N PRO A 184 -6.74 7.65 -0.38
CA PRO A 184 -7.84 7.44 0.55
C PRO A 184 -8.09 8.69 1.41
N GLY A 185 -9.37 8.91 1.73
CA GLY A 185 -9.80 9.84 2.77
C GLY A 185 -9.68 9.23 4.15
N MET A 186 -10.68 9.46 4.97
CA MET A 186 -10.74 8.93 6.33
C MET A 186 -11.31 7.51 6.33
N ILE A 187 -10.43 6.53 6.49
CA ILE A 187 -10.77 5.10 6.54
C ILE A 187 -10.66 4.61 7.99
N ALA A 188 -11.71 3.97 8.50
CA ALA A 188 -11.73 3.31 9.80
C ALA A 188 -10.83 2.06 9.74
N SER A 189 -9.68 2.13 10.36
CA SER A 189 -8.66 1.09 10.37
C SER A 189 -7.80 1.23 11.62
N PRO A 190 -6.98 0.25 12.00
CA PRO A 190 -6.06 0.39 13.14
C PRO A 190 -5.17 1.65 13.07
N PHE A 191 -4.82 2.08 11.87
CA PHE A 191 -4.08 3.33 11.64
C PHE A 191 -4.84 4.59 12.11
N ASN A 192 -6.16 4.57 12.09
CA ASN A 192 -7.05 5.67 12.47
C ASN A 192 -7.90 5.39 13.71
N GLN A 193 -7.75 4.24 14.38
CA GLN A 193 -8.64 3.75 15.43
C GLN A 193 -8.97 4.79 16.50
N ARG A 194 -7.96 5.48 17.05
CA ARG A 194 -8.16 6.50 18.07
C ARG A 194 -9.02 7.70 17.63
N PHE A 195 -9.24 7.88 16.34
CA PHE A 195 -10.07 8.97 15.78
C PHE A 195 -11.44 8.48 15.36
N SER A 196 -11.56 7.23 14.87
CA SER A 196 -12.82 6.66 14.41
C SER A 196 -13.70 6.18 15.56
N GLU A 197 -13.09 5.83 16.70
CA GLU A 197 -13.79 5.34 17.89
C GLU A 197 -14.04 6.44 18.95
N GLY A 198 -13.48 7.64 18.78
CA GLY A 198 -13.73 8.78 19.65
C GLY A 198 -15.08 9.43 19.32
N GLU A 199 -15.99 9.47 20.32
CA GLU A 199 -17.37 9.94 20.12
C GLU A 199 -17.47 11.36 19.55
N GLU A 200 -16.66 12.31 20.02
CA GLU A 200 -16.70 13.70 19.54
C GLU A 200 -15.93 13.90 18.23
N THR A 201 -14.74 13.31 18.11
CA THR A 201 -13.90 13.47 16.91
C THR A 201 -14.34 12.56 15.77
N GLY A 202 -14.87 11.39 16.09
CA GLY A 202 -15.36 10.42 15.09
C GLY A 202 -16.55 10.94 14.32
N SER A 203 -17.54 11.52 15.01
CA SER A 203 -18.74 12.09 14.39
C SER A 203 -18.45 13.39 13.62
N ALA A 204 -17.62 14.30 14.15
CA ALA A 204 -17.23 15.52 13.45
C ALA A 204 -16.52 15.22 12.13
N TRP A 205 -15.59 14.26 12.15
CA TRP A 205 -14.86 13.87 10.92
C TRP A 205 -15.69 13.03 9.97
N ALA A 206 -16.71 12.32 10.45
CA ALA A 206 -17.67 11.66 9.56
C ALA A 206 -18.48 12.69 8.76
N ASN A 207 -18.89 13.79 9.41
CA ASN A 207 -19.64 14.87 8.77
C ASN A 207 -18.82 15.66 7.73
N ASP A 208 -17.49 15.69 7.87
CA ASP A 208 -16.59 16.27 6.85
C ASP A 208 -16.54 15.43 5.56
N ASN A 209 -16.97 14.18 5.58
CA ASN A 209 -17.06 13.34 4.40
C ASN A 209 -18.42 13.56 3.71
N LEU A 210 -18.42 13.80 2.39
CA LEU A 210 -19.65 13.99 1.62
C LEU A 210 -20.64 12.84 1.73
N VAL A 211 -20.15 11.62 2.00
CA VAL A 211 -20.98 10.43 2.22
C VAL A 211 -21.45 10.28 3.68
N GLY A 212 -21.13 11.23 4.57
CA GLY A 212 -21.60 11.27 5.95
C GLY A 212 -21.09 10.14 6.87
N ARG A 213 -20.04 9.42 6.48
CA ARG A 213 -19.45 8.34 7.29
C ARG A 213 -17.95 8.21 7.08
N TRP A 214 -17.28 7.52 8.00
CA TRP A 214 -15.95 6.99 7.75
C TRP A 214 -16.00 5.92 6.64
N GLY A 215 -14.98 5.91 5.78
CA GLY A 215 -14.76 4.81 4.86
C GLY A 215 -14.36 3.53 5.62
N LYS A 216 -14.71 2.38 5.08
CA LYS A 216 -14.21 1.07 5.52
C LYS A 216 -13.03 0.66 4.65
N PRO A 217 -12.11 -0.21 5.13
CA PRO A 217 -11.03 -0.75 4.31
C PRO A 217 -11.49 -1.32 2.97
N GLU A 218 -12.69 -1.92 2.94
CA GLU A 218 -13.29 -2.52 1.75
C GLU A 218 -13.70 -1.49 0.68
N ASP A 219 -13.96 -0.24 1.07
CA ASP A 219 -14.41 0.82 0.15
C ASP A 219 -13.35 1.16 -0.93
N ILE A 220 -12.06 0.83 -0.69
CA ILE A 220 -10.98 1.06 -1.65
C ILE A 220 -10.68 -0.15 -2.54
N ASN A 221 -11.22 -1.33 -2.22
CA ASN A 221 -10.88 -2.59 -2.89
C ASN A 221 -11.20 -2.56 -4.39
N GLY A 222 -12.33 -1.98 -4.78
CA GLY A 222 -12.73 -1.85 -6.18
C GLY A 222 -11.69 -1.08 -7.00
N ALA A 223 -11.18 0.04 -6.47
CA ALA A 223 -10.15 0.83 -7.13
C ALA A 223 -8.83 0.07 -7.25
N VAL A 224 -8.42 -0.66 -6.20
CA VAL A 224 -7.18 -1.46 -6.23
C VAL A 224 -7.26 -2.56 -7.26
N VAL A 225 -8.36 -3.31 -7.31
CA VAL A 225 -8.53 -4.39 -8.29
C VAL A 225 -8.60 -3.84 -9.72
N PHE A 226 -9.32 -2.74 -9.94
CA PHE A 226 -9.35 -2.05 -11.25
C PHE A 226 -7.93 -1.66 -11.70
N LEU A 227 -7.18 -0.97 -10.86
CA LEU A 227 -5.82 -0.52 -11.19
C LEU A 227 -4.83 -1.69 -11.34
N ALA A 228 -5.06 -2.82 -10.67
CA ALA A 228 -4.24 -4.02 -10.80
C ALA A 228 -4.53 -4.81 -12.07
N SER A 229 -5.71 -4.67 -12.68
CA SER A 229 -6.18 -5.47 -13.81
C SER A 229 -5.97 -4.76 -15.15
N ASP A 230 -6.18 -5.51 -16.23
CA ASP A 230 -6.15 -5.01 -17.61
C ASP A 230 -7.30 -4.04 -17.93
N GLU A 231 -8.32 -3.94 -17.07
CA GLU A 231 -9.40 -2.95 -17.18
C GLU A 231 -8.88 -1.51 -17.09
N SER A 232 -7.66 -1.32 -16.57
CA SER A 232 -6.95 -0.03 -16.48
C SER A 232 -5.72 0.03 -17.37
N SER A 233 -5.75 -0.63 -18.54
CA SER A 233 -4.63 -0.70 -19.46
C SER A 233 -4.31 0.62 -20.18
N PHE A 234 -5.25 1.59 -20.13
CA PHE A 234 -5.09 2.93 -20.70
C PHE A 234 -5.25 4.03 -19.65
#